data_b9002b82de400b88a6924f592600c521
#
_entry.id   b9002b82de400b88a6924f592600c521
#
_cell.length_a   1.000
_cell.length_b   1.000
_cell.length_c   1.000
_cell.angle_alpha   90.00
_cell.angle_beta   90.00
_cell.angle_gamma   90.00
#
_symmetry.space_group_name_H-M   'P 1'
#
loop_
_entity.id
_entity.type
_entity.pdbx_description
1 polymer ?
#
loop_
_entity_poly.entity_id
_entity_poly.type
_entity_poly.pdbx_seq_one_letter_code
_entity_poly.pdbx_strand_id
1 'polypeptide(L)'
;MSAELYGIAVLAIVCILISPYYKASIVHRKDTVVQKLRNPVTVKSANTKNIVLLSDSFLPTTFAGSELSGYETIKYLRSRGHTITIFVKDWEVDEYDGFKIYKYDIQDRFCQEEITSCDLVFFQMGDDSKNLEVVKYRTEPVYVFIHLVDRYPWLLQQKMSFPISVVYNSHMTQDTLPTLHDNMRMIPYVDTDRFKGLREKTIQNNVVCLINCNKNKGGELFKELAVKMPNVQFLGVRGGYSNQVIDSSGPVNLTYMENQKDITVVFKKIGILVMPSKNETWGRTAVEAMSAGVPVIHSEAPGLVECVGGAGIMCVHDDADAWVDAINRLINDRAYRERLRQYGFRRVGEIEHEQIRGRQELAIKIEN
;
A
#
# COMPACT_ATOMS: atom_id res chain seq x y z
N MET A 1 28.63 15.75 -16.57
CA MET A 1 27.79 15.51 -15.38
C MET A 1 26.91 14.34 -15.73
N SER A 2 27.11 13.21 -15.05
CA SER A 2 26.40 11.95 -15.36
C SER A 2 24.94 11.99 -14.85
N ALA A 3 24.07 11.21 -15.47
CA ALA A 3 22.65 11.09 -15.10
C ALA A 3 22.44 10.73 -13.62
N GLU A 4 23.44 10.09 -12.97
CA GLU A 4 23.42 9.77 -11.54
C GLU A 4 23.48 11.01 -10.64
N LEU A 5 24.23 12.04 -11.02
CA LEU A 5 24.29 13.30 -10.25
C LEU A 5 22.97 14.09 -10.33
N TYR A 6 22.23 13.93 -11.43
CA TYR A 6 20.92 14.56 -11.59
C TYR A 6 19.85 13.87 -10.72
N GLY A 7 19.91 12.54 -10.60
CA GLY A 7 19.01 11.77 -9.73
C GLY A 7 19.19 12.11 -8.24
N ILE A 8 20.44 12.25 -7.79
CA ILE A 8 20.76 12.60 -6.40
C ILE A 8 20.37 14.05 -6.07
N ALA A 9 20.54 14.96 -7.02
CA ALA A 9 20.14 16.36 -6.83
C ALA A 9 18.62 16.53 -6.78
N VAL A 10 17.86 15.78 -7.57
CA VAL A 10 16.39 15.80 -7.54
C VAL A 10 15.86 15.19 -6.24
N LEU A 11 16.44 14.09 -5.75
CA LEU A 11 16.08 13.50 -4.45
C LEU A 11 16.38 14.45 -3.28
N ALA A 12 17.54 15.13 -3.29
CA ALA A 12 17.89 16.09 -2.26
C ALA A 12 16.97 17.33 -2.27
N ILE A 13 16.55 17.80 -3.45
CA ILE A 13 15.62 18.92 -3.59
C ILE A 13 14.21 18.53 -3.12
N VAL A 14 13.76 17.32 -3.43
CA VAL A 14 12.46 16.79 -2.97
C VAL A 14 12.44 16.67 -1.43
N CYS A 15 13.52 16.18 -0.81
CA CYS A 15 13.63 16.11 0.65
C CYS A 15 13.65 17.50 1.31
N ILE A 16 14.25 18.51 0.68
CA ILE A 16 14.32 19.88 1.19
C ILE A 16 12.97 20.62 1.04
N LEU A 17 12.21 20.33 -0.01
CA LEU A 17 10.90 20.94 -0.26
C LEU A 17 9.75 20.32 0.56
N ILE A 18 9.88 19.07 0.99
CA ILE A 18 8.88 18.38 1.85
C ILE A 18 9.01 18.82 3.32
N SER A 19 10.21 19.26 3.77
CA SER A 19 10.46 19.69 5.15
C SER A 19 9.55 20.84 5.67
N PRO A 20 9.14 21.84 4.89
CA PRO A 20 8.23 22.89 5.34
C PRO A 20 6.78 22.43 5.55
N TYR A 21 6.31 21.48 4.77
CA TYR A 21 4.94 20.95 4.91
C TYR A 21 4.76 20.10 6.17
N TYR A 22 5.82 19.42 6.63
CA TYR A 22 5.79 18.63 7.86
C TYR A 22 5.83 19.47 9.14
N LYS A 23 6.38 20.69 9.12
CA LYS A 23 6.41 21.57 10.28
C LYS A 23 5.07 22.27 10.56
N ALA A 24 4.20 22.41 9.58
CA ALA A 24 2.92 23.09 9.73
C ALA A 24 1.79 22.20 10.33
N SER A 25 1.92 20.89 10.35
CA SER A 25 0.91 19.95 10.87
C SER A 25 1.03 19.61 12.36
N ILE A 26 2.03 20.14 13.08
CA ILE A 26 2.29 19.83 14.50
C ILE A 26 1.62 20.82 15.47
N VAL A 27 0.73 21.70 15.02
CA VAL A 27 0.05 22.63 15.91
C VAL A 27 -1.38 22.19 16.21
N HIS A 28 -1.55 21.63 17.39
CA HIS A 28 -2.77 21.54 18.22
C HIS A 28 -4.14 21.51 17.52
N ARG A 29 -4.75 20.32 17.42
CA ARG A 29 -6.21 20.21 17.53
C ARG A 29 -6.58 19.35 18.75
N LYS A 30 -7.37 19.97 19.61
CA LYS A 30 -7.88 19.42 20.87
C LYS A 30 -8.74 18.18 20.63
N ASP A 31 -8.55 17.20 21.50
CA ASP A 31 -9.38 16.01 21.68
C ASP A 31 -10.84 16.39 21.97
N THR A 32 -11.65 16.45 20.95
CA THR A 32 -13.11 16.37 21.11
C THR A 32 -13.73 15.98 19.79
N VAL A 33 -14.42 14.85 19.78
CA VAL A 33 -15.19 14.23 18.67
C VAL A 33 -14.57 12.93 18.07
N VAL A 34 -13.89 12.12 18.81
CA VAL A 34 -13.37 10.83 18.30
C VAL A 34 -14.35 9.64 18.52
N GLN A 35 -15.50 9.83 19.14
CA GLN A 35 -16.36 8.67 19.52
C GLN A 35 -17.53 8.31 18.60
N LYS A 36 -17.76 8.98 17.46
CA LYS A 36 -18.94 8.72 16.61
C LYS A 36 -18.69 8.26 15.17
N LEU A 37 -17.45 7.99 14.75
CA LEU A 37 -17.17 7.47 13.41
C LEU A 37 -16.76 5.98 13.40
N ARG A 38 -17.06 5.25 14.46
CA ARG A 38 -16.88 3.79 14.48
C ARG A 38 -17.97 3.16 13.63
N ASN A 39 -17.56 2.61 12.48
CA ASN A 39 -18.40 1.98 11.46
C ASN A 39 -19.51 2.92 10.94
N PRO A 40 -19.23 3.78 9.97
CA PRO A 40 -20.32 4.43 9.26
C PRO A 40 -21.20 3.31 8.69
N VAL A 41 -22.45 3.26 9.13
CA VAL A 41 -23.47 2.40 8.51
C VAL A 41 -23.36 2.72 7.01
N THR A 42 -22.94 1.73 6.22
CA THR A 42 -22.81 1.95 4.77
C THR A 42 -24.20 2.14 4.22
N VAL A 43 -24.56 3.38 3.91
CA VAL A 43 -25.85 3.70 3.30
C VAL A 43 -25.80 3.22 1.86
N LYS A 44 -26.76 2.38 1.45
CA LYS A 44 -26.90 1.97 0.05
C LYS A 44 -27.12 3.20 -0.82
N SER A 45 -26.44 3.24 -1.94
CA SER A 45 -26.63 4.30 -2.94
C SER A 45 -28.01 4.18 -3.59
N ALA A 46 -28.64 5.32 -3.85
CA ALA A 46 -29.84 5.38 -4.70
C ALA A 46 -29.47 5.26 -6.19
N ASN A 47 -28.23 5.58 -6.56
CA ASN A 47 -27.70 5.51 -7.93
C ASN A 47 -26.63 4.41 -8.02
N THR A 48 -27.07 3.16 -8.10
CA THR A 48 -26.17 2.01 -8.21
C THR A 48 -25.57 1.90 -9.62
N LYS A 49 -24.36 1.44 -9.71
CA LYS A 49 -23.58 1.29 -10.96
C LYS A 49 -23.13 -0.17 -11.16
N ASN A 50 -23.03 -0.56 -12.43
CA ASN A 50 -22.31 -1.76 -12.84
C ASN A 50 -20.86 -1.40 -13.11
N ILE A 51 -19.93 -1.96 -12.34
CA ILE A 51 -18.51 -1.62 -12.37
C ILE A 51 -17.73 -2.85 -12.81
N VAL A 52 -16.86 -2.67 -13.78
CA VAL A 52 -15.88 -3.70 -14.19
C VAL A 52 -14.51 -3.33 -13.62
N LEU A 53 -13.91 -4.23 -12.86
CA LEU A 53 -12.50 -4.14 -12.44
C LEU A 53 -11.63 -4.94 -13.40
N LEU A 54 -10.65 -4.27 -14.02
CA LEU A 54 -9.59 -4.88 -14.82
C LEU A 54 -8.29 -4.89 -14.03
N SER A 55 -7.71 -6.05 -13.77
CA SER A 55 -6.47 -6.20 -13.00
C SER A 55 -5.54 -7.25 -13.63
N ASP A 56 -4.22 -7.15 -13.38
CA ASP A 56 -3.29 -8.21 -13.79
C ASP A 56 -3.56 -9.48 -12.98
N SER A 57 -3.74 -9.37 -11.67
CA SER A 57 -4.05 -10.46 -10.75
C SER A 57 -5.07 -10.03 -9.71
N PHE A 58 -5.60 -10.97 -8.94
CA PHE A 58 -6.56 -10.70 -7.86
C PHE A 58 -6.46 -11.77 -6.75
N LEU A 59 -7.20 -11.57 -5.65
CA LEU A 59 -7.32 -12.55 -4.57
C LEU A 59 -8.14 -13.78 -5.05
N PRO A 60 -7.83 -14.98 -4.59
CA PRO A 60 -6.76 -15.37 -3.67
C PRO A 60 -5.43 -15.71 -4.35
N THR A 61 -5.29 -15.53 -5.66
CA THR A 61 -4.08 -15.86 -6.41
C THR A 61 -2.88 -15.05 -5.93
N THR A 62 -3.06 -13.74 -5.73
CA THR A 62 -2.00 -12.85 -5.27
C THR A 62 -2.44 -12.00 -4.08
N PHE A 63 -1.74 -12.13 -2.93
CA PHE A 63 -1.91 -11.28 -1.75
C PHE A 63 -0.81 -10.22 -1.73
N ALA A 64 -0.98 -9.15 -2.50
CA ALA A 64 -0.08 -8.00 -2.53
C ALA A 64 -0.83 -6.68 -2.34
N GLY A 65 -0.11 -5.55 -2.23
CA GLY A 65 -0.69 -4.28 -1.82
C GLY A 65 -1.74 -3.74 -2.78
N SER A 66 -1.52 -3.85 -4.10
CA SER A 66 -2.45 -3.41 -5.15
C SER A 66 -3.73 -4.22 -5.17
N GLU A 67 -3.62 -5.55 -5.12
CA GLU A 67 -4.75 -6.48 -5.13
C GLU A 67 -5.62 -6.32 -3.88
N LEU A 68 -5.00 -6.20 -2.71
CA LEU A 68 -5.69 -5.91 -1.45
C LEU A 68 -6.39 -4.55 -1.49
N SER A 69 -5.76 -3.53 -2.07
CA SER A 69 -6.35 -2.20 -2.23
C SER A 69 -7.57 -2.22 -3.15
N GLY A 70 -7.46 -2.89 -4.30
CA GLY A 70 -8.56 -3.11 -5.23
C GLY A 70 -9.72 -3.84 -4.58
N TYR A 71 -9.43 -4.96 -3.91
CA TYR A 71 -10.42 -5.75 -3.19
C TYR A 71 -11.19 -4.93 -2.14
N GLU A 72 -10.49 -4.20 -1.27
CA GLU A 72 -11.13 -3.39 -0.24
C GLU A 72 -11.98 -2.25 -0.84
N THR A 73 -11.57 -1.72 -1.98
CA THR A 73 -12.31 -0.69 -2.71
C THR A 73 -13.62 -1.26 -3.26
N ILE A 74 -13.57 -2.36 -4.00
CA ILE A 74 -14.78 -2.95 -4.59
C ILE A 74 -15.70 -3.56 -3.53
N LYS A 75 -15.16 -4.09 -2.44
CA LYS A 75 -15.95 -4.56 -1.29
C LYS A 75 -16.76 -3.43 -0.66
N TYR A 76 -16.14 -2.27 -0.48
CA TYR A 76 -16.83 -1.07 -0.02
C TYR A 76 -17.94 -0.64 -0.99
N LEU A 77 -17.67 -0.60 -2.29
CA LEU A 77 -18.66 -0.22 -3.29
C LEU A 77 -19.81 -1.26 -3.41
N ARG A 78 -19.51 -2.56 -3.32
CA ARG A 78 -20.55 -3.60 -3.23
C ARG A 78 -21.45 -3.40 -2.02
N SER A 79 -20.92 -3.01 -0.86
CA SER A 79 -21.72 -2.73 0.32
C SER A 79 -22.65 -1.53 0.14
N ARG A 80 -22.35 -0.62 -0.78
CA ARG A 80 -23.21 0.50 -1.18
C ARG A 80 -24.27 0.13 -2.24
N GLY A 81 -24.24 -1.10 -2.76
CA GLY A 81 -25.22 -1.63 -3.70
C GLY A 81 -24.76 -1.70 -5.16
N HIS A 82 -23.51 -1.33 -5.45
CA HIS A 82 -22.96 -1.46 -6.81
C HIS A 82 -22.73 -2.94 -7.17
N THR A 83 -22.86 -3.27 -8.45
CA THR A 83 -22.53 -4.60 -9.01
C THR A 83 -21.11 -4.56 -9.52
N ILE A 84 -20.33 -5.60 -9.22
CA ILE A 84 -18.90 -5.67 -9.59
C ILE A 84 -18.64 -6.94 -10.40
N THR A 85 -18.06 -6.79 -11.58
CA THR A 85 -17.48 -7.88 -12.40
C THR A 85 -15.97 -7.71 -12.45
N ILE A 86 -15.22 -8.78 -12.27
CA ILE A 86 -13.74 -8.74 -12.21
C ILE A 86 -13.17 -9.54 -13.37
N PHE A 87 -12.25 -8.93 -14.14
CA PHE A 87 -11.44 -9.61 -15.14
C PHE A 87 -9.97 -9.51 -14.78
N VAL A 88 -9.26 -10.64 -14.81
CA VAL A 88 -7.83 -10.72 -14.49
C VAL A 88 -7.06 -11.48 -15.57
N LYS A 89 -5.79 -11.11 -15.78
CA LYS A 89 -4.88 -11.84 -16.68
C LYS A 89 -4.44 -13.17 -16.05
N ASP A 90 -3.99 -13.11 -14.79
CA ASP A 90 -3.53 -14.27 -14.02
C ASP A 90 -4.74 -14.93 -13.35
N TRP A 91 -5.59 -15.56 -14.16
CA TRP A 91 -6.83 -16.18 -13.71
C TRP A 91 -6.60 -17.63 -13.28
N GLU A 92 -6.99 -17.94 -12.03
CA GLU A 92 -6.87 -19.28 -11.44
C GLU A 92 -8.16 -19.73 -10.77
N VAL A 93 -9.05 -18.80 -10.40
CA VAL A 93 -10.30 -19.10 -9.69
C VAL A 93 -11.45 -18.29 -10.24
N ASP A 94 -12.66 -18.85 -10.19
CA ASP A 94 -13.89 -18.22 -10.71
C ASP A 94 -14.58 -17.31 -9.69
N GLU A 95 -14.23 -17.43 -8.41
CA GLU A 95 -14.89 -16.68 -7.33
C GLU A 95 -13.96 -16.48 -6.12
N TYR A 96 -14.09 -15.31 -5.49
CA TYR A 96 -13.51 -15.01 -4.19
C TYR A 96 -14.41 -14.05 -3.41
N ASP A 97 -14.77 -14.41 -2.17
CA ASP A 97 -15.62 -13.60 -1.25
C ASP A 97 -16.94 -13.13 -1.92
N GLY A 98 -17.55 -13.99 -2.75
CA GLY A 98 -18.78 -13.69 -3.49
C GLY A 98 -18.62 -12.73 -4.66
N PHE A 99 -17.38 -12.43 -5.08
CA PHE A 99 -17.08 -11.76 -6.35
C PHE A 99 -16.79 -12.80 -7.41
N LYS A 100 -17.49 -12.71 -8.55
CA LYS A 100 -17.16 -13.51 -9.73
C LYS A 100 -15.93 -12.96 -10.44
N ILE A 101 -15.01 -13.86 -10.79
CA ILE A 101 -13.73 -13.54 -11.41
C ILE A 101 -13.64 -14.27 -12.73
N TYR A 102 -13.33 -13.53 -13.79
CA TYR A 102 -13.22 -14.05 -15.14
C TYR A 102 -11.81 -13.83 -15.69
N LYS A 103 -11.42 -14.69 -16.62
CA LYS A 103 -10.18 -14.47 -17.37
C LYS A 103 -10.33 -13.23 -18.25
N TYR A 104 -9.36 -12.32 -18.17
CA TYR A 104 -9.28 -11.22 -19.11
C TYR A 104 -8.79 -11.71 -20.48
N ASP A 105 -9.62 -11.61 -21.49
CA ASP A 105 -9.27 -11.86 -22.88
C ASP A 105 -9.99 -10.83 -23.76
N ILE A 106 -9.21 -9.94 -24.39
CA ILE A 106 -9.76 -8.89 -25.25
C ILE A 106 -10.47 -9.45 -26.51
N GLN A 107 -10.21 -10.71 -26.88
CA GLN A 107 -10.87 -11.37 -28.01
C GLN A 107 -12.17 -12.08 -27.58
N ASP A 108 -12.37 -12.28 -26.29
CA ASP A 108 -13.58 -12.89 -25.76
C ASP A 108 -14.77 -11.93 -25.84
N ARG A 109 -15.87 -12.40 -26.44
CA ARG A 109 -17.08 -11.59 -26.66
C ARG A 109 -17.73 -11.16 -25.34
N PHE A 110 -17.80 -12.04 -24.36
CA PHE A 110 -18.37 -11.74 -23.04
C PHE A 110 -17.54 -10.65 -22.35
N CYS A 111 -16.22 -10.75 -22.38
CA CYS A 111 -15.33 -9.74 -21.84
C CYS A 111 -15.57 -8.36 -22.48
N GLN A 112 -15.67 -8.32 -23.82
CA GLN A 112 -15.95 -7.08 -24.55
C GLN A 112 -17.32 -6.49 -24.21
N GLU A 113 -18.38 -7.33 -24.18
CA GLU A 113 -19.76 -6.92 -23.87
C GLU A 113 -19.85 -6.34 -22.45
N GLU A 114 -19.28 -7.00 -21.43
CA GLU A 114 -19.25 -6.53 -20.05
C GLU A 114 -18.51 -5.17 -19.94
N ILE A 115 -17.33 -5.03 -20.54
CA ILE A 115 -16.55 -3.79 -20.49
C ILE A 115 -17.24 -2.65 -21.22
N THR A 116 -17.94 -2.91 -22.32
CA THR A 116 -18.60 -1.85 -23.11
C THR A 116 -19.95 -1.44 -22.53
N SER A 117 -20.68 -2.34 -21.89
CA SER A 117 -22.01 -2.09 -21.34
C SER A 117 -22.05 -1.63 -19.88
N CYS A 118 -20.95 -1.79 -19.11
CA CYS A 118 -20.90 -1.34 -17.73
C CYS A 118 -20.90 0.19 -17.62
N ASP A 119 -21.33 0.70 -16.47
CA ASP A 119 -21.32 2.14 -16.20
C ASP A 119 -19.88 2.67 -16.02
N LEU A 120 -19.01 1.92 -15.34
CA LEU A 120 -17.66 2.35 -14.99
C LEU A 120 -16.63 1.22 -15.17
N VAL A 121 -15.43 1.58 -15.61
CA VAL A 121 -14.27 0.69 -15.60
C VAL A 121 -13.25 1.17 -14.57
N PHE A 122 -12.86 0.28 -13.68
CA PHE A 122 -11.72 0.45 -12.78
C PHE A 122 -10.52 -0.28 -13.38
N PHE A 123 -9.48 0.48 -13.70
CA PHE A 123 -8.31 0.00 -14.41
C PHE A 123 -7.10 -0.01 -13.50
N GLN A 124 -6.57 -1.21 -13.23
CA GLN A 124 -5.38 -1.40 -12.38
C GLN A 124 -4.42 -2.45 -12.99
N MET A 125 -4.48 -2.62 -14.32
CA MET A 125 -3.61 -3.53 -15.08
C MET A 125 -2.23 -2.91 -15.31
N GLY A 126 -1.26 -3.73 -15.76
CA GLY A 126 0.05 -3.26 -16.19
C GLY A 126 0.01 -2.30 -17.37
N ASP A 127 1.08 -1.50 -17.51
CA ASP A 127 1.25 -0.49 -18.54
C ASP A 127 1.49 -1.11 -19.93
N ASP A 128 0.46 -1.73 -20.49
CA ASP A 128 0.42 -2.18 -21.87
C ASP A 128 -0.67 -1.39 -22.60
N SER A 129 -0.29 -0.67 -23.65
CA SER A 129 -1.22 0.10 -24.49
C SER A 129 -2.36 -0.76 -25.04
N LYS A 130 -2.11 -2.05 -25.28
CA LYS A 130 -3.14 -3.02 -25.72
C LYS A 130 -4.26 -3.19 -24.70
N ASN A 131 -3.96 -3.08 -23.41
CA ASN A 131 -4.98 -3.18 -22.37
C ASN A 131 -6.00 -2.04 -22.43
N LEU A 132 -5.61 -0.87 -22.94
CA LEU A 132 -6.49 0.28 -23.10
C LEU A 132 -7.30 0.26 -24.40
N GLU A 133 -6.95 -0.59 -25.35
CA GLU A 133 -7.71 -0.71 -26.61
C GLU A 133 -9.18 -1.07 -26.35
N VAL A 134 -9.45 -1.88 -25.32
CA VAL A 134 -10.81 -2.29 -24.95
C VAL A 134 -11.68 -1.14 -24.45
N VAL A 135 -11.07 -0.08 -23.91
CA VAL A 135 -11.80 1.07 -23.35
C VAL A 135 -11.79 2.30 -24.27
N LYS A 136 -11.10 2.27 -25.40
CA LYS A 136 -10.91 3.45 -26.28
C LYS A 136 -12.19 3.99 -26.93
N TYR A 137 -13.23 3.18 -27.02
CA TYR A 137 -14.53 3.57 -27.59
C TYR A 137 -15.59 3.91 -26.54
N ARG A 138 -15.21 3.92 -25.26
CA ARG A 138 -16.11 4.29 -24.18
C ARG A 138 -16.42 5.78 -24.19
N THR A 139 -17.63 6.11 -23.78
CA THR A 139 -18.07 7.47 -23.44
C THR A 139 -18.10 7.70 -21.92
N GLU A 140 -18.19 6.59 -21.17
CA GLU A 140 -18.24 6.60 -19.73
C GLU A 140 -16.83 6.58 -19.09
N PRO A 141 -16.64 7.14 -17.89
CA PRO A 141 -15.32 7.28 -17.28
C PRO A 141 -14.59 5.97 -17.01
N VAL A 142 -13.26 6.02 -17.22
CA VAL A 142 -12.33 4.98 -16.80
C VAL A 142 -11.53 5.51 -15.61
N TYR A 143 -11.60 4.83 -14.46
CA TYR A 143 -10.84 5.16 -13.28
C TYR A 143 -9.52 4.39 -13.27
N VAL A 144 -8.41 5.09 -13.40
CA VAL A 144 -7.05 4.51 -13.44
C VAL A 144 -6.42 4.61 -12.07
N PHE A 145 -6.15 3.44 -11.43
CA PHE A 145 -5.55 3.36 -10.10
C PHE A 145 -4.02 3.31 -10.20
N ILE A 146 -3.35 4.31 -9.63
CA ILE A 146 -1.90 4.42 -9.63
C ILE A 146 -1.34 3.82 -8.34
N HIS A 147 -0.66 2.68 -8.49
CA HIS A 147 0.03 1.99 -7.39
C HIS A 147 1.55 2.11 -7.47
N LEU A 148 2.12 2.43 -8.64
CA LEU A 148 3.56 2.55 -8.90
C LEU A 148 3.84 3.81 -9.72
N VAL A 149 5.00 4.42 -9.53
CA VAL A 149 5.40 5.67 -10.21
C VAL A 149 5.95 5.45 -11.63
N ASP A 150 6.27 4.23 -12.00
CA ASP A 150 6.76 3.87 -13.33
C ASP A 150 5.63 3.44 -14.29
N ARG A 151 4.38 3.53 -13.84
CA ARG A 151 3.20 3.13 -14.61
C ARG A 151 2.51 4.32 -15.27
N TYR A 152 2.04 4.13 -16.49
CA TYR A 152 1.18 5.04 -17.25
C TYR A 152 1.71 6.47 -17.54
N PRO A 153 3.03 6.77 -17.59
CA PRO A 153 3.47 8.15 -17.81
C PRO A 153 2.92 8.74 -19.13
N TRP A 154 2.79 7.92 -20.18
CA TRP A 154 2.21 8.33 -21.45
C TRP A 154 0.70 8.60 -21.36
N LEU A 155 -0.07 7.76 -20.64
CA LEU A 155 -1.51 7.92 -20.46
C LEU A 155 -1.84 9.20 -19.69
N LEU A 156 -1.09 9.49 -18.63
CA LEU A 156 -1.32 10.63 -17.76
C LEU A 156 -1.06 11.98 -18.44
N GLN A 157 -0.20 12.00 -19.47
CA GLN A 157 0.26 13.20 -20.16
C GLN A 157 -0.37 13.39 -21.55
N GLN A 158 -1.23 12.47 -22.00
CA GLN A 158 -1.87 12.54 -23.30
C GLN A 158 -3.38 12.75 -23.16
N LYS A 159 -3.95 13.55 -24.08
CA LYS A 159 -5.40 13.68 -24.19
C LYS A 159 -5.97 12.40 -24.83
N MET A 160 -6.81 11.72 -24.10
CA MET A 160 -7.48 10.51 -24.56
C MET A 160 -8.82 10.82 -25.23
N SER A 161 -9.32 9.91 -26.06
CA SER A 161 -10.64 10.00 -26.72
C SER A 161 -11.81 9.67 -25.77
N PHE A 162 -11.51 9.15 -24.56
CA PHE A 162 -12.48 8.79 -23.54
C PHE A 162 -12.15 9.48 -22.21
N PRO A 163 -13.13 9.71 -21.32
CA PRO A 163 -12.89 10.34 -20.05
C PRO A 163 -12.04 9.46 -19.11
N ILE A 164 -11.06 10.06 -18.45
CA ILE A 164 -10.22 9.39 -17.46
C ILE A 164 -10.30 10.14 -16.15
N SER A 165 -10.44 9.39 -15.04
CA SER A 165 -10.21 9.85 -13.68
C SER A 165 -9.06 9.07 -13.06
N VAL A 166 -8.03 9.76 -12.61
CA VAL A 166 -6.84 9.13 -12.00
C VAL A 166 -7.01 9.06 -10.49
N VAL A 167 -6.80 7.88 -9.93
CA VAL A 167 -6.86 7.66 -8.47
C VAL A 167 -5.45 7.36 -7.96
N TYR A 168 -4.86 8.32 -7.26
CA TYR A 168 -3.53 8.20 -6.68
C TYR A 168 -3.59 7.59 -5.29
N ASN A 169 -2.65 6.69 -4.98
CA ASN A 169 -2.57 6.02 -3.68
C ASN A 169 -1.84 6.83 -2.60
N SER A 170 -1.24 7.98 -2.94
CA SER A 170 -0.47 8.83 -2.01
C SER A 170 -0.29 10.23 -2.58
N HIS A 171 0.11 11.20 -1.75
CA HIS A 171 0.61 12.49 -2.21
C HIS A 171 1.85 12.32 -3.09
N MET A 172 2.76 11.45 -2.65
CA MET A 172 4.00 11.18 -3.38
C MET A 172 3.72 10.74 -4.82
N THR A 173 2.78 9.82 -5.05
CA THR A 173 2.44 9.38 -6.42
C THR A 173 1.79 10.48 -7.23
N GLN A 174 0.93 11.30 -6.62
CA GLN A 174 0.27 12.44 -7.26
C GLN A 174 1.28 13.52 -7.67
N ASP A 175 2.23 13.83 -6.80
CA ASP A 175 3.26 14.85 -7.05
C ASP A 175 4.29 14.37 -8.08
N THR A 176 4.61 13.07 -8.09
CA THR A 176 5.59 12.48 -9.01
C THR A 176 5.02 12.27 -10.42
N LEU A 177 3.73 11.98 -10.53
CA LEU A 177 3.05 11.67 -11.78
C LEU A 177 1.89 12.65 -12.04
N PRO A 178 2.17 13.91 -12.37
CA PRO A 178 1.11 14.87 -12.69
C PRO A 178 0.31 14.40 -13.92
N THR A 179 -0.99 14.68 -13.93
CA THR A 179 -1.89 14.29 -15.00
C THR A 179 -2.66 15.47 -15.60
N LEU A 180 -3.03 15.35 -16.88
CA LEU A 180 -3.95 16.27 -17.58
C LEU A 180 -5.43 15.90 -17.34
N HIS A 181 -5.69 14.76 -16.71
CA HIS A 181 -7.02 14.25 -16.48
C HIS A 181 -7.56 14.67 -15.11
N ASP A 182 -8.87 14.50 -14.93
CA ASP A 182 -9.49 14.59 -13.63
C ASP A 182 -8.85 13.58 -12.66
N ASN A 183 -8.68 13.97 -11.41
CA ASN A 183 -7.98 13.11 -10.47
C ASN A 183 -8.45 13.28 -9.02
N MET A 184 -8.11 12.28 -8.22
CA MET A 184 -8.31 12.29 -6.77
C MET A 184 -7.23 11.47 -6.08
N ARG A 185 -7.15 11.61 -4.76
CA ARG A 185 -6.28 10.75 -3.94
C ARG A 185 -7.13 9.87 -3.02
N MET A 186 -6.77 8.58 -2.99
CA MET A 186 -7.36 7.60 -2.10
C MET A 186 -6.28 6.65 -1.60
N ILE A 187 -5.80 6.87 -0.38
CA ILE A 187 -4.79 5.98 0.21
C ILE A 187 -5.33 4.57 0.40
N PRO A 188 -4.47 3.53 0.31
CA PRO A 188 -4.87 2.15 0.46
C PRO A 188 -5.57 1.88 1.79
N TYR A 189 -6.74 1.28 1.76
CA TYR A 189 -7.47 0.93 2.98
C TYR A 189 -6.83 -0.27 3.68
N VAL A 190 -6.64 -0.12 4.98
CA VAL A 190 -6.20 -1.18 5.90
C VAL A 190 -7.25 -1.30 7.00
N ASP A 191 -7.81 -2.50 7.17
CA ASP A 191 -8.67 -2.80 8.31
C ASP A 191 -7.80 -2.92 9.58
N THR A 192 -7.66 -1.80 10.29
CA THR A 192 -6.79 -1.66 11.46
C THR A 192 -7.33 -2.39 12.69
N ASP A 193 -8.65 -2.63 12.75
CA ASP A 193 -9.29 -3.33 13.86
C ASP A 193 -8.80 -4.78 14.01
N ARG A 194 -8.44 -5.42 12.91
CA ARG A 194 -7.85 -6.77 12.91
C ARG A 194 -6.58 -6.90 13.75
N PHE A 195 -5.87 -5.80 13.95
CA PHE A 195 -4.55 -5.78 14.63
C PHE A 195 -4.62 -5.33 16.08
N LYS A 196 -5.70 -4.68 16.52
CA LYS A 196 -5.83 -4.09 17.87
C LYS A 196 -5.63 -5.11 18.99
N GLY A 197 -6.12 -6.35 18.82
CA GLY A 197 -5.95 -7.44 19.79
C GLY A 197 -4.53 -7.99 19.92
N LEU A 198 -3.58 -7.52 19.08
CA LEU A 198 -2.18 -7.97 19.11
C LEU A 198 -1.28 -7.06 19.95
N ARG A 199 -1.73 -5.87 20.31
CA ARG A 199 -0.93 -4.79 20.89
C ARG A 199 -0.16 -5.19 22.16
N GLU A 200 -0.76 -5.99 23.02
CA GLU A 200 -0.10 -6.45 24.24
C GLU A 200 0.96 -7.53 23.98
N LYS A 201 0.73 -8.38 22.99
CA LYS A 201 1.63 -9.48 22.63
C LYS A 201 2.94 -9.01 22.00
N THR A 202 2.93 -7.84 21.37
CA THR A 202 4.08 -7.27 20.66
C THR A 202 5.04 -6.49 21.56
N ILE A 203 4.62 -6.10 22.77
CA ILE A 203 5.36 -5.21 23.68
C ILE A 203 6.75 -5.75 24.05
N GLN A 204 6.86 -7.04 24.31
CA GLN A 204 8.10 -7.67 24.82
C GLN A 204 8.81 -8.50 23.74
N ASN A 205 8.29 -8.53 22.53
CA ASN A 205 8.88 -9.31 21.46
C ASN A 205 10.00 -8.51 20.79
N ASN A 206 11.18 -9.12 20.62
CA ASN A 206 12.34 -8.50 19.99
C ASN A 206 12.67 -9.09 18.63
N VAL A 207 11.83 -9.96 18.08
CA VAL A 207 12.02 -10.48 16.73
C VAL A 207 11.89 -9.35 15.71
N VAL A 208 12.92 -9.17 14.89
CA VAL A 208 12.97 -8.20 13.80
C VAL A 208 12.45 -8.84 12.52
N CYS A 209 11.52 -8.19 11.83
CA CYS A 209 10.88 -8.78 10.66
C CYS A 209 10.99 -7.89 9.42
N LEU A 210 11.18 -8.54 8.28
CA LEU A 210 10.97 -7.99 6.95
C LEU A 210 9.85 -8.77 6.26
N ILE A 211 8.82 -8.07 5.76
CA ILE A 211 7.75 -8.67 4.96
C ILE A 211 8.00 -8.35 3.49
N ASN A 212 8.04 -9.40 2.65
CA ASN A 212 8.48 -9.41 1.27
C ASN A 212 10.00 -9.21 1.13
N CYS A 213 10.74 -10.33 1.20
CA CYS A 213 12.20 -10.36 1.17
C CYS A 213 12.80 -10.18 -0.24
N ASN A 214 12.13 -9.47 -1.17
CA ASN A 214 12.74 -9.20 -2.47
C ASN A 214 13.82 -8.10 -2.39
N LYS A 215 14.61 -7.98 -3.45
CA LYS A 215 15.73 -7.03 -3.50
C LYS A 215 15.28 -5.56 -3.35
N ASN A 216 14.16 -5.17 -3.98
CA ASN A 216 13.64 -3.80 -3.88
C ASN A 216 13.13 -3.46 -2.46
N LYS A 217 12.66 -4.46 -1.71
CA LYS A 217 12.22 -4.32 -0.32
C LYS A 217 13.37 -4.45 0.70
N GLY A 218 14.62 -4.61 0.21
CA GLY A 218 15.82 -4.64 1.04
C GLY A 218 16.16 -6.00 1.62
N GLY A 219 15.79 -7.10 0.94
CA GLY A 219 16.14 -8.45 1.37
C GLY A 219 17.63 -8.69 1.59
N GLU A 220 18.50 -8.04 0.78
CA GLU A 220 19.96 -8.12 0.94
C GLU A 220 20.40 -7.47 2.26
N LEU A 221 19.99 -6.22 2.50
CA LEU A 221 20.30 -5.51 3.75
C LEU A 221 19.76 -6.27 4.96
N PHE A 222 18.56 -6.83 4.87
CA PHE A 222 17.97 -7.61 5.98
C PHE A 222 18.83 -8.81 6.37
N LYS A 223 19.40 -9.51 5.38
CA LYS A 223 20.34 -10.60 5.60
C LYS A 223 21.66 -10.10 6.22
N GLU A 224 22.20 -8.96 5.77
CA GLU A 224 23.36 -8.31 6.35
C GLU A 224 23.15 -7.94 7.82
N LEU A 225 21.98 -7.36 8.16
CA LEU A 225 21.62 -7.04 9.54
C LEU A 225 21.60 -8.28 10.45
N ALA A 226 21.10 -9.42 9.95
CA ALA A 226 21.13 -10.67 10.70
C ALA A 226 22.57 -11.15 11.00
N VAL A 227 23.50 -10.98 10.05
CA VAL A 227 24.92 -11.26 10.26
C VAL A 227 25.54 -10.33 11.31
N LYS A 228 25.27 -9.01 11.23
CA LYS A 228 25.79 -8.00 12.16
C LYS A 228 25.23 -8.15 13.59
N MET A 229 24.07 -8.78 13.75
CA MET A 229 23.34 -8.88 15.04
C MET A 229 23.05 -10.34 15.43
N PRO A 230 24.08 -11.18 15.67
CA PRO A 230 23.91 -12.63 15.84
C PRO A 230 23.04 -13.02 17.05
N ASN A 231 22.89 -12.15 18.03
CA ASN A 231 22.07 -12.37 19.25
C ASN A 231 20.62 -11.90 19.08
N VAL A 232 20.22 -11.33 17.94
CA VAL A 232 18.87 -10.87 17.65
C VAL A 232 18.22 -11.86 16.67
N GLN A 233 16.96 -12.21 16.91
CA GLN A 233 16.22 -13.09 16.01
C GLN A 233 15.59 -12.30 14.86
N PHE A 234 15.74 -12.81 13.65
CA PHE A 234 15.21 -12.23 12.42
C PHE A 234 14.20 -13.18 11.76
N LEU A 235 13.09 -12.63 11.28
CA LEU A 235 12.05 -13.34 10.55
C LEU A 235 11.81 -12.69 9.19
N GLY A 236 12.22 -13.35 8.11
CA GLY A 236 11.86 -12.95 6.76
C GLY A 236 10.54 -13.59 6.34
N VAL A 237 9.60 -12.83 5.80
CA VAL A 237 8.35 -13.35 5.23
C VAL A 237 8.41 -13.24 3.71
N ARG A 238 8.13 -14.32 2.99
CA ARG A 238 8.07 -14.30 1.51
C ARG A 238 6.99 -13.34 1.03
N GLY A 239 7.29 -12.59 -0.01
CA GLY A 239 6.30 -11.78 -0.71
C GLY A 239 5.47 -12.60 -1.70
N GLY A 240 4.35 -12.04 -2.13
CA GLY A 240 3.48 -12.63 -3.15
C GLY A 240 4.00 -12.48 -4.59
N TYR A 241 5.11 -11.76 -4.81
CA TYR A 241 5.65 -11.45 -6.14
C TYR A 241 7.16 -11.22 -6.11
N SER A 242 7.79 -11.26 -7.29
CA SER A 242 9.22 -11.05 -7.52
C SER A 242 10.12 -12.10 -6.84
N ASN A 243 11.35 -12.22 -7.33
CA ASN A 243 12.35 -13.10 -6.76
C ASN A 243 12.72 -12.67 -5.35
N GLN A 244 12.66 -13.62 -4.41
CA GLN A 244 12.96 -13.38 -3.01
C GLN A 244 14.44 -13.66 -2.70
N VAL A 245 15.05 -12.80 -1.89
CA VAL A 245 16.40 -13.00 -1.34
C VAL A 245 16.27 -13.93 -0.13
N ILE A 246 16.26 -15.22 -0.39
CA ILE A 246 16.15 -16.27 0.64
C ILE A 246 17.33 -17.21 0.51
N ASP A 247 18.00 -17.45 1.63
CA ASP A 247 19.17 -18.28 1.70
C ASP A 247 19.05 -19.24 2.88
N SER A 248 18.87 -20.52 2.59
CA SER A 248 18.75 -21.58 3.61
C SER A 248 20.08 -21.85 4.33
N SER A 249 21.22 -21.39 3.78
CA SER A 249 22.55 -21.46 4.37
C SER A 249 22.95 -20.17 5.08
N GLY A 250 22.02 -19.24 5.27
CA GLY A 250 22.23 -17.94 5.89
C GLY A 250 22.50 -17.99 7.40
N PRO A 251 22.51 -16.82 8.07
CA PRO A 251 22.74 -16.72 9.51
C PRO A 251 21.75 -17.56 10.32
N VAL A 252 22.22 -18.25 11.36
CA VAL A 252 21.40 -19.14 12.20
C VAL A 252 20.25 -18.45 12.95
N ASN A 253 20.35 -17.15 13.14
CA ASN A 253 19.35 -16.28 13.76
C ASN A 253 18.34 -15.69 12.76
N LEU A 254 18.41 -16.05 11.47
CA LEU A 254 17.46 -15.65 10.42
C LEU A 254 16.63 -16.85 9.97
N THR A 255 15.34 -16.76 10.16
CA THR A 255 14.37 -17.76 9.70
C THR A 255 13.43 -17.15 8.66
N TYR A 256 12.83 -18.01 7.83
CA TYR A 256 11.89 -17.58 6.81
C TYR A 256 10.53 -18.24 6.98
N MET A 257 9.48 -17.48 6.63
CA MET A 257 8.10 -17.94 6.62
C MET A 257 7.52 -17.71 5.21
N GLU A 258 6.69 -18.63 4.77
CA GLU A 258 5.93 -18.48 3.52
C GLU A 258 4.96 -17.29 3.59
N ASN A 259 4.53 -16.80 2.43
CA ASN A 259 3.50 -15.76 2.33
C ASN A 259 2.25 -16.16 3.11
N GLN A 260 1.69 -15.22 3.86
CA GLN A 260 0.54 -15.46 4.74
C GLN A 260 -0.71 -14.78 4.22
N LYS A 261 -1.79 -15.52 4.01
CA LYS A 261 -3.12 -14.98 3.72
C LYS A 261 -3.64 -14.12 4.88
N ASP A 262 -3.39 -14.53 6.11
CA ASP A 262 -3.65 -13.76 7.31
C ASP A 262 -2.34 -13.24 7.91
N ILE A 263 -2.01 -12.01 7.61
CA ILE A 263 -0.79 -11.35 8.07
C ILE A 263 -0.73 -11.19 9.60
N THR A 264 -1.86 -11.29 10.30
CA THR A 264 -1.88 -11.21 11.78
C THR A 264 -1.07 -12.34 12.42
N VAL A 265 -0.91 -13.47 11.73
CA VAL A 265 -0.05 -14.58 12.15
C VAL A 265 1.41 -14.15 12.27
N VAL A 266 1.88 -13.28 11.37
CA VAL A 266 3.22 -12.70 11.40
C VAL A 266 3.34 -11.73 12.57
N PHE A 267 2.41 -10.77 12.69
CA PHE A 267 2.45 -9.75 13.74
C PHE A 267 2.37 -10.34 15.17
N LYS A 268 1.81 -11.53 15.36
CA LYS A 268 1.87 -12.26 16.66
C LYS A 268 3.28 -12.70 17.05
N LYS A 269 4.21 -12.78 16.11
CA LYS A 269 5.55 -13.36 16.27
C LYS A 269 6.67 -12.32 16.29
N ILE A 270 6.38 -11.06 15.96
CA ILE A 270 7.38 -10.03 15.76
C ILE A 270 7.21 -8.87 16.76
N GLY A 271 8.28 -8.12 16.95
CA GLY A 271 8.26 -6.95 17.82
C GLY A 271 8.84 -5.70 17.18
N ILE A 272 9.52 -5.81 16.03
CA ILE A 272 10.06 -4.71 15.25
C ILE A 272 9.85 -5.03 13.78
N LEU A 273 9.28 -4.09 13.01
CA LEU A 273 9.21 -4.19 11.55
C LEU A 273 10.30 -3.31 10.94
N VAL A 274 11.10 -3.88 10.04
CA VAL A 274 12.03 -3.11 9.21
C VAL A 274 11.52 -3.06 7.77
N MET A 275 11.58 -1.88 7.15
CA MET A 275 11.13 -1.62 5.78
C MET A 275 12.21 -0.87 5.00
N PRO A 276 13.32 -1.54 4.65
CA PRO A 276 14.42 -0.93 3.91
C PRO A 276 14.14 -0.92 2.40
N SER A 277 12.94 -0.50 2.00
CA SER A 277 12.53 -0.44 0.60
C SER A 277 13.29 0.66 -0.14
N LYS A 278 13.81 0.36 -1.34
CA LYS A 278 14.37 1.39 -2.24
C LYS A 278 13.28 2.29 -2.80
N ASN A 279 12.17 1.65 -3.19
CA ASN A 279 11.00 2.34 -3.72
C ASN A 279 9.76 1.85 -2.99
N GLU A 280 8.96 2.80 -2.53
CA GLU A 280 7.66 2.56 -1.92
C GLU A 280 6.73 3.73 -2.22
N THR A 281 5.51 3.43 -2.63
CA THR A 281 4.53 4.46 -2.98
C THR A 281 3.60 4.82 -1.82
N TRP A 282 3.45 3.92 -0.83
CA TRP A 282 2.69 4.18 0.39
C TRP A 282 3.29 3.44 1.59
N GLY A 283 3.18 2.15 1.72
CA GLY A 283 3.65 1.39 2.88
C GLY A 283 2.52 0.78 3.70
N ARG A 284 1.58 0.07 3.04
CA ARG A 284 0.48 -0.63 3.69
C ARG A 284 0.93 -1.43 4.92
N THR A 285 2.03 -2.16 4.83
CA THR A 285 2.58 -2.99 5.90
C THR A 285 3.00 -2.18 7.13
N ALA A 286 3.45 -0.92 6.95
CA ALA A 286 3.73 -0.02 8.07
C ALA A 286 2.46 0.32 8.86
N VAL A 287 1.34 0.57 8.17
CA VAL A 287 0.04 0.82 8.83
C VAL A 287 -0.39 -0.40 9.64
N GLU A 288 -0.27 -1.59 9.08
CA GLU A 288 -0.59 -2.87 9.75
C GLU A 288 0.27 -3.06 11.01
N ALA A 289 1.60 -2.81 10.91
CA ALA A 289 2.53 -2.90 12.02
C ALA A 289 2.20 -1.89 13.14
N MET A 290 2.04 -0.62 12.80
CA MET A 290 1.66 0.41 13.76
C MET A 290 0.32 0.08 14.44
N SER A 291 -0.66 -0.47 13.70
CA SER A 291 -1.95 -0.90 14.25
C SER A 291 -1.80 -2.04 15.25
N ALA A 292 -0.88 -2.97 15.00
CA ALA A 292 -0.53 -4.07 15.90
C ALA A 292 0.36 -3.63 17.09
N GLY A 293 0.79 -2.37 17.12
CA GLY A 293 1.74 -1.86 18.13
C GLY A 293 3.17 -2.33 17.91
N VAL A 294 3.55 -2.66 16.68
CA VAL A 294 4.91 -3.00 16.28
C VAL A 294 5.59 -1.72 15.77
N PRO A 295 6.69 -1.27 16.41
CA PRO A 295 7.49 -0.15 15.95
C PRO A 295 8.04 -0.42 14.53
N VAL A 296 8.09 0.64 13.73
CA VAL A 296 8.57 0.59 12.34
C VAL A 296 9.90 1.33 12.23
N ILE A 297 10.89 0.67 11.62
CA ILE A 297 12.11 1.30 11.11
C ILE A 297 11.99 1.27 9.60
N HIS A 298 12.19 2.39 8.92
CA HIS A 298 11.95 2.50 7.49
C HIS A 298 13.02 3.31 6.78
N SER A 299 13.18 3.07 5.48
CA SER A 299 14.06 3.87 4.63
C SER A 299 13.47 5.26 4.36
N GLU A 300 14.26 6.10 3.72
CA GLU A 300 13.86 7.42 3.22
C GLU A 300 12.96 7.37 1.98
N ALA A 301 12.49 6.20 1.54
CA ALA A 301 11.56 6.07 0.43
C ALA A 301 10.33 6.98 0.64
N PRO A 302 10.01 7.90 -0.31
CA PRO A 302 9.04 8.97 -0.07
C PRO A 302 7.66 8.49 0.39
N GLY A 303 7.14 7.38 -0.15
CA GLY A 303 5.87 6.80 0.29
C GLY A 303 5.91 6.28 1.73
N LEU A 304 7.07 5.80 2.23
CA LEU A 304 7.24 5.43 3.64
C LEU A 304 7.30 6.66 4.54
N VAL A 305 8.01 7.70 4.11
CA VAL A 305 8.08 8.97 4.83
C VAL A 305 6.66 9.57 4.97
N GLU A 306 5.88 9.57 3.90
CA GLU A 306 4.48 10.01 3.92
C GLU A 306 3.62 9.13 4.84
N CYS A 307 3.68 7.81 4.69
CA CYS A 307 2.85 6.86 5.41
C CYS A 307 3.12 6.86 6.91
N VAL A 308 4.40 6.70 7.28
CA VAL A 308 4.82 6.57 8.68
C VAL A 308 4.84 7.93 9.39
N GLY A 309 5.19 8.99 8.69
CA GLY A 309 5.37 10.31 9.29
C GLY A 309 6.45 10.27 10.39
N GLY A 310 6.20 10.95 11.50
CA GLY A 310 7.10 10.91 12.67
C GLY A 310 6.91 9.71 13.61
N ALA A 311 6.14 8.69 13.20
CA ALA A 311 5.78 7.55 14.05
C ALA A 311 6.72 6.34 13.89
N GLY A 312 7.82 6.48 13.13
CA GLY A 312 8.86 5.47 12.93
C GLY A 312 10.26 6.03 13.13
N ILE A 313 11.26 5.17 12.93
CA ILE A 313 12.66 5.57 12.84
C ILE A 313 13.05 5.51 11.37
N MET A 314 13.49 6.63 10.81
CA MET A 314 13.98 6.67 9.43
C MET A 314 15.49 6.42 9.41
N CYS A 315 15.94 5.50 8.57
CA CYS A 315 17.33 5.21 8.30
C CYS A 315 17.61 5.37 6.81
N VAL A 316 18.83 5.77 6.44
CA VAL A 316 19.30 5.76 5.06
C VAL A 316 19.38 4.32 4.57
N HIS A 317 18.87 4.04 3.37
CA HIS A 317 18.69 2.69 2.85
C HIS A 317 19.99 1.86 2.92
N ASP A 318 21.11 2.41 2.47
CA ASP A 318 22.38 1.69 2.35
C ASP A 318 23.29 1.82 3.60
N ASP A 319 22.82 2.43 4.71
CA ASP A 319 23.58 2.59 5.96
C ASP A 319 23.20 1.49 6.97
N ALA A 320 23.78 0.30 6.81
CA ALA A 320 23.50 -0.85 7.68
C ALA A 320 23.76 -0.56 9.16
N ASP A 321 24.73 0.28 9.51
CA ASP A 321 25.04 0.61 10.90
C ASP A 321 23.95 1.47 11.54
N ALA A 322 23.35 2.42 10.80
CA ALA A 322 22.17 3.17 11.26
C ALA A 322 20.98 2.26 11.56
N TRP A 323 20.77 1.20 10.75
CA TRP A 323 19.72 0.21 11.00
C TRP A 323 20.01 -0.62 12.26
N VAL A 324 21.26 -1.05 12.47
CA VAL A 324 21.71 -1.75 13.67
C VAL A 324 21.46 -0.90 14.92
N ASP A 325 21.84 0.38 14.88
CA ASP A 325 21.65 1.32 16.00
C ASP A 325 20.15 1.53 16.29
N ALA A 326 19.32 1.68 15.26
CA ALA A 326 17.87 1.82 15.41
C ALA A 326 17.22 0.58 16.06
N ILE A 327 17.62 -0.62 15.63
CA ILE A 327 17.14 -1.89 16.19
C ILE A 327 17.58 -1.99 17.65
N ASN A 328 18.86 -1.77 17.96
CA ASN A 328 19.42 -1.80 19.32
C ASN A 328 18.72 -0.81 20.22
N ARG A 329 18.41 0.39 19.75
CA ARG A 329 17.67 1.39 20.50
C ARG A 329 16.27 0.90 20.90
N LEU A 330 15.55 0.26 19.98
CA LEU A 330 14.22 -0.29 20.25
C LEU A 330 14.26 -1.51 21.20
N ILE A 331 15.33 -2.30 21.16
CA ILE A 331 15.52 -3.45 22.07
C ILE A 331 15.87 -2.98 23.48
N ASN A 332 16.78 -1.99 23.61
CA ASN A 332 17.40 -1.61 24.90
C ASN A 332 16.69 -0.44 25.61
N ASP A 333 16.00 0.45 24.87
CA ASP A 333 15.25 1.57 25.45
C ASP A 333 13.74 1.30 25.37
N ARG A 334 13.23 0.63 26.42
CA ARG A 334 11.80 0.32 26.53
C ARG A 334 10.91 1.56 26.56
N ALA A 335 11.36 2.65 27.17
CA ALA A 335 10.59 3.88 27.25
C ALA A 335 10.49 4.57 25.89
N TYR A 336 11.57 4.58 25.13
CA TYR A 336 11.57 5.09 23.74
C TYR A 336 10.69 4.24 22.83
N ARG A 337 10.82 2.90 22.91
CA ARG A 337 9.97 1.96 22.16
C ARG A 337 8.49 2.20 22.43
N GLU A 338 8.11 2.38 23.70
CA GLU A 338 6.70 2.63 24.04
C GLU A 338 6.22 4.00 23.52
N ARG A 339 7.04 5.05 23.59
CA ARG A 339 6.70 6.35 22.97
C ARG A 339 6.46 6.21 21.48
N LEU A 340 7.32 5.46 20.78
CA LEU A 340 7.18 5.25 19.33
C LEU A 340 5.90 4.48 19.01
N ARG A 341 5.54 3.47 19.79
CA ARG A 341 4.26 2.75 19.67
C ARG A 341 3.06 3.69 19.81
N GLN A 342 3.08 4.60 20.80
CA GLN A 342 2.00 5.58 20.98
C GLN A 342 1.92 6.57 19.81
N TYR A 343 3.05 6.94 19.20
CA TYR A 343 3.07 7.73 17.97
C TYR A 343 2.44 6.95 16.82
N GLY A 344 2.77 5.65 16.68
CA GLY A 344 2.16 4.75 15.71
C GLY A 344 0.63 4.71 15.84
N PHE A 345 0.09 4.57 17.05
CA PHE A 345 -1.37 4.54 17.27
C PHE A 345 -2.05 5.84 16.89
N ARG A 346 -1.44 6.99 17.14
CA ARG A 346 -1.96 8.29 16.71
C ARG A 346 -1.94 8.41 15.19
N ARG A 347 -0.83 8.02 14.56
CA ARG A 347 -0.71 8.04 13.10
C ARG A 347 -1.74 7.15 12.42
N VAL A 348 -1.98 5.96 12.96
CA VAL A 348 -3.04 5.05 12.48
C VAL A 348 -4.41 5.73 12.55
N GLY A 349 -4.73 6.44 13.63
CA GLY A 349 -5.99 7.20 13.72
C GLY A 349 -6.14 8.26 12.64
N GLU A 350 -5.07 8.99 12.31
CA GLU A 350 -5.07 9.95 11.18
C GLU A 350 -5.31 9.25 9.84
N ILE A 351 -4.62 8.13 9.62
CA ILE A 351 -4.76 7.31 8.42
C ILE A 351 -6.18 6.75 8.29
N GLU A 352 -6.80 6.25 9.37
CA GLU A 352 -8.19 5.78 9.38
C GLU A 352 -9.15 6.84 8.86
N HIS A 353 -9.01 8.09 9.32
CA HIS A 353 -9.83 9.20 8.85
C HIS A 353 -9.61 9.50 7.35
N GLU A 354 -8.37 9.48 6.90
CA GLU A 354 -8.03 9.72 5.50
C GLU A 354 -8.56 8.61 4.58
N GLN A 355 -8.45 7.36 4.99
CA GLN A 355 -8.99 6.20 4.26
C GLN A 355 -10.52 6.28 4.11
N ILE A 356 -11.23 6.63 5.19
CA ILE A 356 -12.69 6.77 5.17
C ILE A 356 -13.08 7.89 4.21
N ARG A 357 -12.44 9.05 4.31
CA ARG A 357 -12.71 10.20 3.45
C ARG A 357 -12.48 9.87 1.98
N GLY A 358 -11.32 9.28 1.63
CA GLY A 358 -11.01 8.95 0.24
C GLY A 358 -12.02 7.99 -0.40
N ARG A 359 -12.48 6.96 0.33
CA ARG A 359 -13.52 6.05 -0.16
C ARG A 359 -14.89 6.72 -0.31
N GLN A 360 -15.25 7.64 0.60
CA GLN A 360 -16.50 8.40 0.50
C GLN A 360 -16.44 9.36 -0.70
N GLU A 361 -15.33 10.04 -0.92
CA GLU A 361 -15.12 10.93 -2.08
C GLU A 361 -15.22 10.13 -3.39
N LEU A 362 -14.59 8.94 -3.48
CA LEU A 362 -14.73 8.06 -4.65
C LEU A 362 -16.20 7.68 -4.87
N ALA A 363 -16.90 7.23 -3.83
CA ALA A 363 -18.31 6.85 -3.94
C ALA A 363 -19.18 8.01 -4.42
N ILE A 364 -19.03 9.21 -3.86
CA ILE A 364 -19.76 10.41 -4.29
C ILE A 364 -19.47 10.70 -5.76
N LYS A 365 -18.22 10.60 -6.18
CA LYS A 365 -17.79 10.88 -7.56
C LYS A 365 -18.39 9.94 -8.58
N ILE A 366 -18.55 8.66 -8.25
CA ILE A 366 -19.12 7.65 -9.17
C ILE A 366 -20.64 7.59 -9.14
N GLU A 367 -21.27 8.08 -8.07
CA GLU A 367 -22.73 8.06 -7.87
C GLU A 367 -23.42 9.32 -8.41
N ASN A 368 -22.65 10.40 -8.66
CA ASN A 368 -23.15 11.64 -9.28
C ASN A 368 -22.97 11.60 -10.80
#